data_49f6ea13329804679181d44fa047c989
#
_entry.id   49f6ea13329804679181d44fa047c989
#
_cell.length_a   1.000
_cell.length_b   1.000
_cell.length_c   1.000
_cell.angle_alpha   90.00
_cell.angle_beta   90.00
_cell.angle_gamma   90.00
#
_symmetry.space_group_name_H-M   'P 1'
#
loop_
_entity.id
_entity.type
_entity.pdbx_description
1 polymer ?
#
loop_
_entity_poly.entity_id
_entity_poly.type
_entity_poly.pdbx_seq_one_letter_code
_entity_poly.pdbx_strand_id
1 'polypeptide(L)'
;AVNMILGGVLTPIYKFSQNIPNYLLTWEKSYNTNIGIDAAFLNNRIDVSMEYYNTKTKDVIWNKALPVINGAFSPDGGPKANYTTNLNMCETSNKGFELALNTRNIITKNFTWSSSVTFNHNKEKITKLSGGDSDVLNNGDTGYALALGEAINSYYHYKLDGVWQKGEET
;
A
#
# COMPACT_ATOMS: atom_id res chain seq x y z
N ALA A 1 -0.51 -23.21 23.97
CA ALA A 1 -0.66 -23.01 25.43
C ALA A 1 0.73 -22.73 26.01
N VAL A 2 0.84 -21.75 26.87
CA VAL A 2 2.06 -21.47 27.66
C VAL A 2 1.84 -22.06 29.04
N ASN A 3 2.85 -22.74 29.59
CA ASN A 3 2.75 -23.29 30.93
C ASN A 3 3.42 -22.35 31.93
N MET A 4 2.79 -22.14 33.07
CA MET A 4 3.34 -21.40 34.21
C MET A 4 3.36 -22.29 35.44
N ILE A 5 4.32 -22.08 36.33
CA ILE A 5 4.35 -22.78 37.62
C ILE A 5 3.55 -21.93 38.62
N LEU A 6 2.40 -22.43 39.04
CA LEU A 6 1.58 -21.86 40.09
C LEU A 6 1.51 -22.80 41.28
N GLY A 7 2.01 -22.33 42.45
CA GLY A 7 2.05 -23.16 43.66
C GLY A 7 2.87 -24.44 43.52
N GLY A 8 3.91 -24.45 42.69
CA GLY A 8 4.75 -25.64 42.43
C GLY A 8 4.17 -26.61 41.39
N VAL A 9 3.01 -26.32 40.81
CA VAL A 9 2.35 -27.14 39.78
C VAL A 9 2.42 -26.49 38.41
N LEU A 10 2.80 -27.28 37.40
CA LEU A 10 2.79 -26.83 36.00
C LEU A 10 1.34 -26.68 35.53
N THR A 11 0.89 -25.44 35.38
CA THR A 11 -0.49 -25.10 35.03
C THR A 11 -0.53 -24.49 33.62
N PRO A 12 -1.38 -25.01 32.72
CA PRO A 12 -1.56 -24.38 31.42
C PRO A 12 -2.26 -23.03 31.59
N ILE A 13 -1.65 -22.00 31.01
CA ILE A 13 -2.26 -20.67 30.97
C ILE A 13 -2.59 -20.29 29.51
N TYR A 14 -3.66 -19.54 29.37
CA TYR A 14 -4.03 -18.99 28.07
C TYR A 14 -3.49 -17.57 27.97
N LYS A 15 -2.74 -17.30 26.93
CA LYS A 15 -2.33 -15.94 26.57
C LYS A 15 -3.35 -15.40 25.57
N PHE A 16 -3.87 -14.21 25.82
CA PHE A 16 -4.65 -13.52 24.82
C PHE A 16 -3.85 -13.26 23.57
N SER A 17 -4.49 -13.38 22.40
CA SER A 17 -3.88 -12.98 21.15
C SER A 17 -3.55 -11.48 21.19
N GLN A 18 -2.39 -11.11 20.65
CA GLN A 18 -2.04 -9.68 20.50
C GLN A 18 -2.92 -8.99 19.46
N ASN A 19 -3.57 -9.76 18.59
CA ASN A 19 -4.56 -9.24 17.65
C ASN A 19 -5.98 -9.40 18.23
N ILE A 20 -6.59 -8.28 18.57
CA ILE A 20 -7.96 -8.25 19.10
C ILE A 20 -8.94 -8.38 17.93
N PRO A 21 -9.86 -9.36 17.96
CA PRO A 21 -10.82 -9.56 16.90
C PRO A 21 -11.77 -8.35 16.77
N ASN A 22 -12.02 -7.94 15.54
CA ASN A 22 -13.01 -6.93 15.20
C ASN A 22 -14.20 -7.58 14.51
N TYR A 23 -15.32 -7.64 15.18
CA TYR A 23 -16.56 -8.24 14.65
C TYR A 23 -17.26 -7.38 13.58
N LEU A 24 -16.82 -6.11 13.42
CA LEU A 24 -17.32 -5.20 12.38
C LEU A 24 -16.47 -5.22 11.12
N LEU A 25 -15.44 -6.07 11.07
CA LEU A 25 -14.56 -6.18 9.93
C LEU A 25 -15.33 -6.69 8.71
N THR A 26 -15.21 -5.97 7.60
CA THR A 26 -15.82 -6.34 6.32
C THR A 26 -14.75 -6.66 5.27
N TRP A 27 -15.17 -7.30 4.19
CA TRP A 27 -14.30 -7.60 3.07
C TRP A 27 -13.91 -6.34 2.29
N GLU A 28 -12.69 -6.32 1.82
CA GLU A 28 -12.23 -5.35 0.84
C GLU A 28 -12.99 -5.52 -0.47
N LYS A 29 -13.30 -4.39 -1.13
CA LYS A 29 -14.04 -4.36 -2.39
C LYS A 29 -13.26 -3.61 -3.44
N SER A 30 -12.90 -4.29 -4.54
CA SER A 30 -12.25 -3.66 -5.68
C SER A 30 -13.21 -3.50 -6.85
N TYR A 31 -13.27 -2.29 -7.37
CA TYR A 31 -14.02 -1.93 -8.56
C TYR A 31 -13.03 -1.58 -9.66
N ASN A 32 -13.02 -2.35 -10.72
CA ASN A 32 -12.13 -2.15 -11.85
C ASN A 32 -12.93 -1.78 -13.09
N THR A 33 -12.51 -0.70 -13.75
CA THR A 33 -13.01 -0.30 -15.07
C THR A 33 -11.83 -0.25 -16.01
N ASN A 34 -11.95 -0.98 -17.12
CA ASN A 34 -10.91 -1.12 -18.11
C ASN A 34 -11.48 -0.83 -19.50
N ILE A 35 -10.81 0.02 -20.27
CA ILE A 35 -11.20 0.35 -21.64
C ILE A 35 -9.96 0.22 -22.50
N GLY A 36 -10.00 -0.69 -23.46
CA GLY A 36 -8.89 -0.97 -24.38
C GLY A 36 -9.31 -0.83 -25.85
N ILE A 37 -8.35 -0.47 -26.66
CA ILE A 37 -8.46 -0.42 -28.12
C ILE A 37 -7.23 -1.08 -28.70
N ASP A 38 -7.48 -2.09 -29.53
CA ASP A 38 -6.46 -2.76 -30.35
C ASP A 38 -6.73 -2.44 -31.82
N ALA A 39 -5.70 -2.00 -32.53
CA ALA A 39 -5.80 -1.66 -33.93
C ALA A 39 -4.57 -2.11 -34.71
N ALA A 40 -4.81 -2.69 -35.88
CA ALA A 40 -3.76 -3.11 -36.80
C ALA A 40 -3.89 -2.39 -38.13
N PHE A 41 -2.78 -1.85 -38.62
CA PHE A 41 -2.72 -1.09 -39.85
C PHE A 41 -1.69 -1.66 -40.83
N LEU A 42 -1.85 -1.31 -42.13
CA LEU A 42 -0.92 -1.64 -43.19
C LEU A 42 -0.60 -3.14 -43.29
N ASN A 43 -1.66 -3.98 -43.33
CA ASN A 43 -1.52 -5.45 -43.34
C ASN A 43 -0.70 -5.97 -42.15
N ASN A 44 -1.06 -5.55 -40.94
CA ASN A 44 -0.39 -5.92 -39.68
C ASN A 44 1.11 -5.49 -39.62
N ARG A 45 1.46 -4.42 -40.32
CA ARG A 45 2.80 -3.83 -40.18
C ARG A 45 2.92 -2.89 -39.01
N ILE A 46 1.78 -2.37 -38.54
CA ILE A 46 1.68 -1.51 -37.36
C ILE A 46 0.55 -2.06 -36.50
N ASP A 47 0.87 -2.54 -35.33
CA ASP A 47 -0.07 -2.98 -34.31
C ASP A 47 0.00 -2.02 -33.11
N VAL A 48 -1.13 -1.46 -32.73
CA VAL A 48 -1.27 -0.52 -31.60
C VAL A 48 -2.26 -1.10 -30.63
N SER A 49 -1.87 -1.17 -29.37
CA SER A 49 -2.74 -1.48 -28.24
C SER A 49 -2.71 -0.33 -27.25
N MET A 50 -3.87 0.18 -26.90
CA MET A 50 -4.03 1.25 -25.90
C MET A 50 -5.02 0.80 -24.86
N GLU A 51 -4.69 1.01 -23.60
CA GLU A 51 -5.52 0.62 -22.47
C GLU A 51 -5.57 1.75 -21.44
N TYR A 52 -6.76 2.06 -20.97
CA TYR A 52 -6.98 2.92 -19.80
C TYR A 52 -7.69 2.13 -18.73
N TYR A 53 -7.16 2.16 -17.52
CA TYR A 53 -7.77 1.50 -16.38
C TYR A 53 -7.98 2.45 -15.20
N ASN A 54 -9.01 2.16 -14.40
CA ASN A 54 -9.31 2.85 -13.17
C ASN A 54 -9.82 1.84 -12.15
N THR A 55 -8.99 1.54 -11.16
CA THR A 55 -9.29 0.64 -10.05
C THR A 55 -9.53 1.46 -8.79
N LYS A 56 -10.66 1.21 -8.11
CA LYS A 56 -10.96 1.77 -6.79
C LYS A 56 -11.12 0.63 -5.82
N THR A 57 -10.33 0.65 -4.75
CA THR A 57 -10.47 -0.32 -3.65
C THR A 57 -11.00 0.39 -2.43
N LYS A 58 -12.10 -0.15 -1.87
CA LYS A 58 -12.75 0.34 -0.67
C LYS A 58 -12.59 -0.65 0.46
N ASP A 59 -12.76 -0.15 1.67
CA ASP A 59 -12.75 -0.94 2.90
C ASP A 59 -11.43 -1.71 3.10
N VAL A 60 -10.29 -1.13 2.63
CA VAL A 60 -8.95 -1.74 2.76
C VAL A 60 -8.65 -2.02 4.21
N ILE A 61 -8.26 -3.26 4.49
CA ILE A 61 -7.98 -3.73 5.85
C ILE A 61 -6.57 -3.29 6.26
N TRP A 62 -6.50 -2.65 7.41
CA TRP A 62 -5.26 -2.21 8.02
C TRP A 62 -5.13 -2.72 9.44
N ASN A 63 -3.97 -3.22 9.80
CA ASN A 63 -3.67 -3.62 11.16
C ASN A 63 -3.20 -2.42 11.98
N LYS A 64 -4.04 -1.94 12.89
CA LYS A 64 -3.79 -0.75 13.71
C LYS A 64 -3.37 -1.14 15.11
N ALA A 65 -2.27 -0.56 15.60
CA ALA A 65 -1.91 -0.64 17.01
C ALA A 65 -2.91 0.13 17.87
N LEU A 66 -3.35 -0.47 18.95
CA LEU A 66 -4.27 0.16 19.88
C LEU A 66 -3.52 1.05 20.89
N PRO A 67 -4.07 2.19 21.28
CA PRO A 67 -3.47 3.06 22.28
C PRO A 67 -3.33 2.35 23.63
N VAL A 68 -2.22 2.56 24.31
CA VAL A 68 -1.91 1.99 25.63
C VAL A 68 -2.96 2.37 26.68
N ILE A 69 -3.57 3.54 26.55
CA ILE A 69 -4.63 4.04 27.46
C ILE A 69 -5.85 3.12 27.52
N ASN A 70 -6.08 2.31 26.49
CA ASN A 70 -7.16 1.33 26.45
C ASN A 70 -6.84 0.03 27.20
N GLY A 71 -5.75 -0.02 27.96
CA GLY A 71 -5.27 -1.24 28.62
C GLY A 71 -4.62 -2.25 27.66
N ALA A 72 -4.45 -1.90 26.40
CA ALA A 72 -3.91 -2.74 25.35
C ALA A 72 -2.37 -2.78 25.39
N PHE A 73 -1.81 -3.05 26.56
CA PHE A 73 -0.37 -3.14 26.78
C PHE A 73 0.04 -4.59 26.99
N SER A 74 1.02 -5.05 26.27
CA SER A 74 1.63 -6.36 26.52
C SER A 74 2.74 -6.18 27.57
N PRO A 75 2.65 -6.88 28.72
CA PRO A 75 3.66 -6.81 29.78
C PRO A 75 5.03 -7.39 29.39
N ASP A 76 5.13 -8.09 28.26
CA ASP A 76 6.40 -8.65 27.75
C ASP A 76 7.34 -7.57 27.16
N GLY A 77 7.02 -6.31 27.37
CA GLY A 77 7.96 -5.22 27.57
C GLY A 77 8.83 -4.77 26.41
N GLY A 78 8.41 -4.89 25.16
CA GLY A 78 9.08 -4.19 24.07
C GLY A 78 8.27 -3.00 23.58
N PRO A 79 8.87 -1.94 23.04
CA PRO A 79 8.16 -0.79 22.46
C PRO A 79 7.24 -1.14 21.28
N LYS A 80 7.23 -2.41 20.85
CA LYS A 80 6.37 -2.95 19.78
C LYS A 80 5.28 -3.90 20.29
N ALA A 81 5.07 -4.01 21.59
CA ALA A 81 4.16 -4.97 22.22
C ALA A 81 2.73 -4.45 22.42
N ASN A 82 2.27 -3.53 21.58
CA ASN A 82 0.91 -3.07 21.62
C ASN A 82 -0.02 -4.11 21.00
N TYR A 83 -1.20 -4.27 21.61
CA TYR A 83 -2.26 -5.01 20.97
C TYR A 83 -2.66 -4.32 19.67
N THR A 84 -3.01 -5.12 18.67
CA THR A 84 -3.44 -4.63 17.35
C THR A 84 -4.84 -5.09 17.05
N THR A 85 -5.51 -4.41 16.15
CA THR A 85 -6.79 -4.85 15.58
C THR A 85 -6.84 -4.53 14.09
N ASN A 86 -7.56 -5.35 13.34
CA ASN A 86 -7.78 -5.10 11.92
C ASN A 86 -9.02 -4.22 11.75
N LEU A 87 -8.89 -3.15 10.97
CA LEU A 87 -9.95 -2.19 10.68
C LEU A 87 -10.02 -1.91 9.18
N ASN A 88 -11.21 -1.66 8.67
CA ASN A 88 -11.40 -1.13 7.32
C ASN A 88 -11.16 0.38 7.36
N MET A 89 -9.94 0.81 7.04
CA MET A 89 -9.51 2.19 7.30
C MET A 89 -9.26 3.02 6.05
N CYS A 90 -9.04 2.39 4.90
CA CYS A 90 -8.49 3.06 3.75
C CYS A 90 -9.35 2.83 2.50
N GLU A 91 -9.40 3.83 1.62
CA GLU A 91 -9.83 3.68 0.25
C GLU A 91 -8.71 4.16 -0.68
N THR A 92 -8.49 3.45 -1.77
CA THR A 92 -7.46 3.79 -2.75
C THR A 92 -8.04 3.91 -4.15
N SER A 93 -7.37 4.68 -4.99
CA SER A 93 -7.66 4.78 -6.42
C SER A 93 -6.37 4.65 -7.19
N ASN A 94 -6.35 3.75 -8.15
CA ASN A 94 -5.25 3.55 -9.07
C ASN A 94 -5.75 3.75 -10.51
N LYS A 95 -5.16 4.69 -11.24
CA LYS A 95 -5.50 4.99 -12.63
C LYS A 95 -4.25 4.92 -13.48
N GLY A 96 -4.38 4.34 -14.65
CA GLY A 96 -3.26 4.26 -15.54
C GLY A 96 -3.66 4.24 -17.00
N PHE A 97 -2.67 4.48 -17.83
CA PHE A 97 -2.74 4.39 -19.28
C PHE A 97 -1.55 3.57 -19.76
N GLU A 98 -1.83 2.63 -20.65
CA GLU A 98 -0.83 1.78 -21.27
C GLU A 98 -0.92 1.90 -22.78
N LEU A 99 0.23 1.94 -23.43
CA LEU A 99 0.36 1.96 -24.89
C LEU A 99 1.42 0.95 -25.28
N ALA A 100 1.08 0.06 -26.19
CA ALA A 100 2.00 -0.82 -26.86
C ALA A 100 1.94 -0.56 -28.37
N LEU A 101 3.08 -0.32 -28.98
CA LEU A 101 3.24 -0.13 -30.42
C LEU A 101 4.25 -1.15 -30.96
N ASN A 102 3.80 -2.01 -31.84
CA ASN A 102 4.65 -2.94 -32.54
C ASN A 102 4.66 -2.60 -34.04
N THR A 103 5.86 -2.51 -34.60
CA THR A 103 6.02 -2.17 -36.01
C THR A 103 6.94 -3.15 -36.73
N ARG A 104 6.62 -3.48 -37.97
CA ARG A 104 7.47 -4.21 -38.90
C ARG A 104 7.99 -3.20 -39.93
N ASN A 105 9.15 -2.61 -39.66
CA ASN A 105 9.68 -1.49 -40.42
C ASN A 105 10.15 -1.91 -41.82
N ILE A 106 10.95 -2.99 -41.86
CA ILE A 106 11.51 -3.52 -43.10
C ILE A 106 11.28 -5.03 -43.13
N ILE A 107 10.75 -5.51 -44.24
CA ILE A 107 10.59 -6.94 -44.51
C ILE A 107 11.08 -7.21 -45.93
N THR A 108 12.24 -7.83 -46.01
CA THR A 108 12.82 -8.32 -47.30
C THR A 108 13.10 -9.79 -47.21
N LYS A 109 13.49 -10.41 -48.34
CA LYS A 109 13.82 -11.83 -48.38
C LYS A 109 14.93 -12.26 -47.41
N ASN A 110 15.88 -11.38 -47.15
CA ASN A 110 17.10 -11.67 -46.37
C ASN A 110 17.21 -10.81 -45.10
N PHE A 111 16.30 -9.86 -44.89
CA PHE A 111 16.41 -8.93 -43.75
C PHE A 111 15.02 -8.52 -43.29
N THR A 112 14.81 -8.63 -41.98
CA THR A 112 13.59 -8.14 -41.31
C THR A 112 13.99 -7.28 -40.13
N TRP A 113 13.40 -6.09 -40.06
CA TRP A 113 13.53 -5.20 -38.91
C TRP A 113 12.17 -4.87 -38.35
N SER A 114 11.97 -5.16 -37.06
CA SER A 114 10.79 -4.80 -36.30
C SER A 114 11.18 -3.99 -35.07
N SER A 115 10.27 -3.13 -34.60
CA SER A 115 10.42 -2.35 -33.38
C SER A 115 9.21 -2.55 -32.48
N SER A 116 9.43 -2.59 -31.18
CA SER A 116 8.37 -2.63 -30.17
C SER A 116 8.66 -1.51 -29.14
N VAL A 117 7.63 -0.71 -28.87
CA VAL A 117 7.69 0.38 -27.90
C VAL A 117 6.51 0.20 -26.95
N THR A 118 6.77 0.20 -25.67
CA THR A 118 5.74 0.21 -24.63
C THR A 118 5.88 1.46 -23.78
N PHE A 119 4.75 2.07 -23.46
CA PHE A 119 4.67 3.20 -22.54
C PHE A 119 3.57 2.92 -21.54
N ASN A 120 3.87 3.12 -20.25
CA ASN A 120 2.89 3.03 -19.19
C ASN A 120 2.98 4.27 -18.28
N HIS A 121 1.85 4.71 -17.80
CA HIS A 121 1.75 5.74 -16.77
C HIS A 121 0.72 5.29 -15.75
N ASN A 122 1.13 5.22 -14.49
CA ASN A 122 0.31 4.82 -13.37
C ASN A 122 0.29 5.91 -12.31
N LYS A 123 -0.89 6.20 -11.76
CA LYS A 123 -1.06 7.12 -10.63
C LYS A 123 -1.96 6.49 -9.59
N GLU A 124 -1.37 6.13 -8.49
CA GLU A 124 -2.03 5.62 -7.30
C GLU A 124 -2.19 6.72 -6.26
N LYS A 125 -3.28 6.70 -5.51
CA LYS A 125 -3.48 7.59 -4.36
C LYS A 125 -4.45 7.01 -3.34
N ILE A 126 -4.25 7.38 -2.10
CA ILE A 126 -5.19 7.17 -1.00
C ILE A 126 -6.30 8.22 -1.13
N THR A 127 -7.55 7.78 -1.26
CA THR A 127 -8.71 8.68 -1.43
C THR A 127 -9.49 8.90 -0.15
N LYS A 128 -9.34 7.96 0.81
CA LYS A 128 -9.94 8.07 2.13
C LYS A 128 -9.05 7.37 3.14
N LEU A 129 -8.90 7.98 4.29
CA LEU A 129 -8.19 7.44 5.44
C LEU A 129 -9.08 7.63 6.66
N SER A 130 -9.46 6.53 7.31
CA SER A 130 -10.30 6.53 8.50
C SER A 130 -9.48 6.03 9.68
N GLY A 131 -9.39 6.76 10.75
CA GLY A 131 -8.65 6.23 11.90
C GLY A 131 -8.11 7.23 12.90
N GLY A 132 -8.65 8.43 12.93
CA GLY A 132 -8.31 9.49 13.88
C GLY A 132 -8.27 10.86 13.22
N ASP A 133 -7.89 11.86 13.97
CA ASP A 133 -7.84 13.27 13.55
C ASP A 133 -6.65 13.59 12.61
N SER A 134 -5.93 12.57 12.14
CA SER A 134 -4.75 12.73 11.32
C SER A 134 -4.95 12.17 9.91
N ASP A 135 -4.70 12.99 8.90
CA ASP A 135 -4.66 12.61 7.50
C ASP A 135 -3.42 11.75 7.17
N VAL A 136 -2.58 11.49 8.15
CA VAL A 136 -1.35 10.71 8.02
C VAL A 136 -1.29 9.64 9.09
N LEU A 137 -1.14 8.38 8.67
CA LEU A 137 -0.85 7.25 9.54
C LEU A 137 0.62 6.86 9.35
N ASN A 138 1.44 7.13 10.35
CA ASN A 138 2.81 6.66 10.38
C ASN A 138 2.87 5.29 11.07
N ASN A 139 3.54 4.34 10.47
CA ASN A 139 3.75 2.99 11.02
C ASN A 139 5.08 2.90 11.78
N GLY A 140 5.34 3.87 12.65
CA GLY A 140 6.58 3.98 13.42
C GLY A 140 7.77 4.47 12.57
N ASP A 141 8.98 4.22 13.03
CA ASP A 141 10.26 4.70 12.42
C ASP A 141 10.63 4.08 11.07
N THR A 142 9.66 3.59 10.29
CA THR A 142 9.94 2.94 9.01
C THR A 142 10.23 3.92 7.88
N GLY A 143 10.01 5.21 8.09
CA GLY A 143 10.17 6.24 7.07
C GLY A 143 9.07 6.26 6.01
N TYR A 144 8.03 5.47 6.18
CA TYR A 144 6.87 5.40 5.29
C TYR A 144 5.61 5.77 6.04
N ALA A 145 4.69 6.43 5.36
CA ALA A 145 3.38 6.78 5.90
C ALA A 145 2.28 6.57 4.86
N LEU A 146 1.07 6.34 5.37
CA LEU A 146 -0.15 6.48 4.60
C LEU A 146 -0.64 7.91 4.76
N ALA A 147 -0.69 8.67 3.68
CA ALA A 147 -1.16 10.04 3.68
C ALA A 147 -2.29 10.22 2.69
N LEU A 148 -3.30 10.99 3.07
CA LEU A 148 -4.43 11.29 2.20
C LEU A 148 -3.96 12.04 0.94
N GLY A 149 -4.32 11.54 -0.23
CA GLY A 149 -3.93 12.12 -1.52
C GLY A 149 -2.61 11.63 -2.09
N GLU A 150 -1.78 10.95 -1.28
CA GLU A 150 -0.50 10.39 -1.68
C GLU A 150 -0.60 8.90 -2.05
N ALA A 151 0.45 8.36 -2.64
CA ALA A 151 0.55 6.94 -2.94
C ALA A 151 0.69 6.10 -1.65
N ILE A 152 0.31 4.82 -1.70
CA ILE A 152 0.57 3.88 -0.62
C ILE A 152 2.09 3.79 -0.41
N ASN A 153 2.53 3.79 0.85
CA ASN A 153 3.95 3.76 1.22
C ASN A 153 4.75 4.98 0.73
N SER A 154 4.17 6.16 0.76
CA SER A 154 4.90 7.40 0.52
C SER A 154 5.96 7.63 1.60
N TYR A 155 7.12 8.14 1.19
CA TYR A 155 8.17 8.53 2.13
C TYR A 155 7.68 9.67 3.02
N TYR A 156 7.90 9.54 4.31
CA TYR A 156 7.52 10.54 5.31
C TYR A 156 8.68 10.75 6.28
N HIS A 157 9.41 11.83 6.07
CA HIS A 157 10.58 12.19 6.86
C HIS A 157 10.63 13.68 7.16
N TYR A 158 11.41 14.04 8.14
CA TYR A 158 11.76 15.43 8.36
C TYR A 158 12.51 15.97 7.13
N LYS A 159 12.12 17.16 6.69
CA LYS A 159 12.86 17.87 5.67
C LYS A 159 14.10 18.48 6.34
N LEU A 160 15.28 18.15 5.81
CA LEU A 160 16.51 18.82 6.24
C LEU A 160 16.47 20.28 5.75
N ASP A 161 16.48 21.22 6.65
CA ASP A 161 16.45 22.68 6.35
C ASP A 161 17.86 23.28 6.28
N GLY A 162 18.84 22.56 6.80
CA GLY A 162 20.24 22.99 6.77
C GLY A 162 21.06 22.35 7.88
N VAL A 163 22.32 22.71 7.92
CA VAL A 163 23.23 22.38 9.02
C VAL A 163 23.31 23.58 9.94
N TRP A 164 23.14 23.37 11.24
CA TRP A 164 23.28 24.41 12.27
C TRP A 164 24.56 25.19 12.08
N GLN A 165 24.45 26.49 12.02
CA GLN A 165 25.58 27.40 11.95
C GLN A 165 25.91 27.91 13.34
N LYS A 166 27.18 28.32 13.57
CA LYS A 166 27.60 28.88 14.82
C LYS A 166 26.83 30.18 15.10
N GLY A 167 26.05 30.21 16.18
CA GLY A 167 25.18 31.35 16.58
C GLY A 167 23.68 31.11 16.35
N GLU A 168 23.27 29.95 15.81
CA GLU A 168 21.87 29.53 15.69
C GLU A 168 21.39 28.67 16.88
N GLU A 169 22.25 28.51 17.88
CA GLU A 169 21.99 27.76 19.12
C GLU A 169 21.06 28.60 20.01
N THR A 170 19.78 28.19 20.13
CA THR A 170 18.82 28.80 21.09
C THR A 170 18.40 27.80 22.13
#